data_6ce9e98b0b1da24b535568d57290f593
#
_entry.id   6ce9e98b0b1da24b535568d57290f593
#
_cell.length_a   1.000
_cell.length_b   1.000
_cell.length_c   1.000
_cell.angle_alpha   90.00
_cell.angle_beta   90.00
_cell.angle_gamma   90.00
#
_symmetry.space_group_name_H-M   'P 1'
#
loop_
_entity.id
_entity.type
_entity.pdbx_description
1 polymer ?
#
loop_
_entity_poly.entity_id
_entity_poly.type
_entity_poly.pdbx_seq_one_letter_code
_entity_poly.pdbx_strand_id
1 'polypeptide(L)'
;MPSKNMLPKGNRRQSVKQEYRAMRTLVQEREAAARAAGEPVEDAVEQFYDTADFIPLHTSPYANVPGLVTSGPNGGKHPQEEATMSKPRYAAARVPAATKPEIQAIEDLEPEDGIRSITAPPEAANMRLDAYLAKAIPDISRARVTLLIDNGQVTVNAEPAKGKQKLKGGELIEIEGDPQPEPLRATPEDVPLDIVYEDDDLAVVNKAAGMMVHAGAGDEERNRGTLVNALLFHLGKNLSQVSGDLRPGIVHRLDKQTSGLIVVAKNDSTHRKLSDMFAERRLRKIYLALVHGHIEDDQGTITLPISRDVIRRTRMTTRRMGGRTAVSHYTVLERIDGPFGKFTLVEVRIETGRTHQIRVHMQSLGHPVVGDTLYGAPHKIPAVDKFSDPVELERNFLHAAQLEFLHPRTKQRLELDSDLPPELATTLQQLRGA
;
A
#
# COMPACT_ATOMS: atom_id res chain seq x y z
N MET A 1 -19.13 -52.46 19.74
CA MET A 1 -18.40 -51.50 18.85
C MET A 1 -19.42 -50.77 18.00
N PRO A 2 -19.73 -49.49 18.20
CA PRO A 2 -20.62 -48.75 17.33
C PRO A 2 -19.85 -48.06 16.21
N SER A 3 -20.44 -48.13 15.02
CA SER A 3 -19.97 -47.65 13.74
C SER A 3 -19.81 -46.12 13.71
N LYS A 4 -18.70 -45.67 13.10
CA LYS A 4 -18.44 -44.27 12.75
C LYS A 4 -19.43 -43.78 11.67
N ASN A 5 -20.35 -42.92 12.03
CA ASN A 5 -21.17 -42.17 11.12
C ASN A 5 -20.28 -41.16 10.35
N MET A 6 -20.04 -41.43 9.08
CA MET A 6 -19.53 -40.44 8.12
C MET A 6 -20.66 -39.47 7.75
N LEU A 7 -20.51 -38.21 8.09
CA LEU A 7 -21.36 -37.12 7.58
C LEU A 7 -21.08 -36.86 6.09
N PRO A 8 -22.09 -36.60 5.29
CA PRO A 8 -21.95 -36.43 3.84
C PRO A 8 -21.22 -35.13 3.47
N LYS A 9 -20.26 -35.21 2.56
CA LYS A 9 -19.36 -34.14 2.07
C LYS A 9 -20.07 -33.00 1.28
N GLY A 10 -21.40 -32.95 1.24
CA GLY A 10 -22.15 -32.05 0.36
C GLY A 10 -22.54 -30.67 0.88
N ASN A 11 -22.39 -30.36 2.19
CA ASN A 11 -23.09 -29.22 2.81
C ASN A 11 -22.19 -28.10 3.37
N ARG A 12 -20.86 -28.16 3.19
CA ARG A 12 -19.96 -27.11 3.75
C ARG A 12 -20.07 -25.75 3.03
N ARG A 13 -20.44 -25.71 1.75
CA ARG A 13 -20.57 -24.46 0.99
C ARG A 13 -21.78 -23.60 1.42
N GLN A 14 -22.84 -24.23 1.91
CA GLN A 14 -23.98 -23.53 2.51
C GLN A 14 -23.68 -23.03 3.93
N SER A 15 -22.80 -23.72 4.65
CA SER A 15 -22.39 -23.43 6.03
C SER A 15 -21.69 -22.07 6.12
N VAL A 16 -20.67 -21.79 5.34
CA VAL A 16 -19.89 -20.54 5.45
C VAL A 16 -20.73 -19.31 5.12
N LYS A 17 -21.56 -19.37 4.05
CA LYS A 17 -22.53 -18.29 3.75
C LYS A 17 -23.60 -18.15 4.83
N GLN A 18 -24.05 -19.25 5.42
CA GLN A 18 -25.02 -19.23 6.52
C GLN A 18 -24.40 -18.74 7.83
N GLU A 19 -23.17 -19.14 8.14
CA GLU A 19 -22.41 -18.66 9.30
C GLU A 19 -22.12 -17.16 9.18
N TYR A 20 -21.75 -16.68 7.98
CA TYR A 20 -21.54 -15.25 7.72
C TYR A 20 -22.86 -14.46 7.84
N ARG A 21 -23.98 -14.99 7.31
CA ARG A 21 -25.30 -14.38 7.51
C ARG A 21 -25.74 -14.40 8.97
N ALA A 22 -25.50 -15.50 9.69
CA ALA A 22 -25.84 -15.62 11.10
C ALA A 22 -25.01 -14.65 11.97
N MET A 23 -23.73 -14.48 11.67
CA MET A 23 -22.87 -13.52 12.35
C MET A 23 -23.31 -12.08 12.08
N ARG A 24 -23.71 -11.78 10.83
CA ARG A 24 -24.28 -10.49 10.45
C ARG A 24 -25.58 -10.18 11.22
N THR A 25 -26.44 -11.17 11.37
CA THR A 25 -27.68 -11.04 12.17
C THR A 25 -27.38 -10.78 13.63
N LEU A 26 -26.40 -11.49 14.22
CA LEU A 26 -25.98 -11.31 15.63
C LEU A 26 -25.41 -9.90 15.89
N VAL A 27 -24.63 -9.34 14.95
CA VAL A 27 -24.13 -7.97 15.06
C VAL A 27 -25.26 -6.97 15.01
N GLN A 28 -26.20 -7.13 14.07
CA GLN A 28 -27.38 -6.26 13.97
C GLN A 28 -28.30 -6.33 15.19
N GLU A 29 -28.48 -7.51 15.76
CA GLU A 29 -29.25 -7.72 17.01
C GLU A 29 -28.58 -7.03 18.20
N ARG A 30 -27.25 -7.07 18.28
CA ARG A 30 -26.48 -6.42 19.35
C ARG A 30 -26.49 -4.90 19.24
N GLU A 31 -26.37 -4.36 18.00
CA GLU A 31 -26.55 -2.92 17.73
C GLU A 31 -27.95 -2.45 18.13
N ALA A 32 -28.97 -3.25 17.79
CA ALA A 32 -30.35 -2.93 18.14
C ALA A 32 -30.56 -2.97 19.67
N ALA A 33 -29.98 -3.94 20.35
CA ALA A 33 -30.03 -4.07 21.81
C ALA A 33 -29.32 -2.89 22.51
N ALA A 34 -28.12 -2.50 22.05
CA ALA A 34 -27.38 -1.36 22.59
C ALA A 34 -28.15 -0.04 22.43
N ARG A 35 -28.77 0.17 21.23
CA ARG A 35 -29.66 1.33 20.99
C ARG A 35 -30.87 1.35 21.90
N ALA A 36 -31.47 0.18 22.16
CA ALA A 36 -32.62 0.05 23.03
C ALA A 36 -32.26 0.27 24.52
N ALA A 37 -31.03 -0.09 24.93
CA ALA A 37 -30.50 0.10 26.27
C ALA A 37 -29.96 1.51 26.52
N GLY A 38 -29.85 2.37 25.48
CA GLY A 38 -29.24 3.70 25.59
C GLY A 38 -27.71 3.64 25.81
N GLU A 39 -27.07 2.51 25.51
CA GLU A 39 -25.64 2.32 25.60
C GLU A 39 -24.94 2.81 24.32
N PRO A 40 -23.67 3.28 24.39
CA PRO A 40 -22.92 3.64 23.21
C PRO A 40 -22.78 2.42 22.29
N VAL A 41 -23.32 2.52 21.09
CA VAL A 41 -23.26 1.45 20.09
C VAL A 41 -21.81 1.12 19.73
N GLU A 42 -20.90 2.10 19.85
CA GLU A 42 -19.45 1.97 19.63
C GLU A 42 -18.82 0.92 20.56
N ASP A 43 -19.11 0.96 21.85
CA ASP A 43 -18.55 0.05 22.85
C ASP A 43 -19.07 -1.39 22.66
N ALA A 44 -20.34 -1.55 22.28
CA ALA A 44 -20.95 -2.85 22.03
C ALA A 44 -20.41 -3.53 20.75
N VAL A 45 -20.06 -2.73 19.74
CA VAL A 45 -19.48 -3.21 18.47
C VAL A 45 -17.97 -3.45 18.63
N GLU A 46 -17.26 -2.59 19.36
CA GLU A 46 -15.82 -2.75 19.64
C GLU A 46 -15.55 -4.02 20.46
N GLN A 47 -16.35 -4.28 21.51
CA GLN A 47 -16.29 -5.54 22.26
C GLN A 47 -16.58 -6.76 21.40
N PHE A 48 -17.45 -6.66 20.39
CA PHE A 48 -17.72 -7.79 19.49
C PHE A 48 -16.51 -8.10 18.59
N TYR A 49 -15.78 -7.08 18.12
CA TYR A 49 -14.57 -7.30 17.31
C TYR A 49 -13.37 -7.76 18.15
N ASP A 50 -13.30 -7.39 19.44
CA ASP A 50 -12.27 -7.86 20.37
C ASP A 50 -12.55 -9.28 20.89
N THR A 51 -13.84 -9.68 20.97
CA THR A 51 -14.26 -11.01 21.46
C THR A 51 -14.65 -11.99 20.36
N ALA A 52 -14.60 -11.61 19.06
CA ALA A 52 -14.78 -12.55 17.97
C ALA A 52 -13.67 -13.60 18.03
N ASP A 53 -13.96 -14.68 18.75
CA ASP A 53 -13.05 -15.78 19.03
C ASP A 53 -12.34 -16.23 17.77
N PHE A 54 -11.03 -16.08 17.76
CA PHE A 54 -10.14 -16.74 16.83
C PHE A 54 -10.38 -18.25 16.97
N ILE A 55 -10.88 -18.88 15.92
CA ILE A 55 -10.87 -20.33 15.85
C ILE A 55 -9.40 -20.76 15.83
N PRO A 56 -8.94 -21.57 16.81
CA PRO A 56 -7.53 -21.94 16.89
C PRO A 56 -7.11 -22.74 15.64
N LEU A 57 -6.03 -22.31 15.02
CA LEU A 57 -5.37 -23.04 13.94
C LEU A 57 -4.77 -24.33 14.49
N HIS A 58 -5.23 -25.48 14.01
CA HIS A 58 -4.53 -26.73 14.21
C HIS A 58 -3.19 -26.72 13.46
N THR A 59 -2.21 -27.36 14.05
CA THR A 59 -0.80 -27.42 13.62
C THR A 59 -0.60 -27.46 12.12
N SER A 60 -0.11 -26.35 11.56
CA SER A 60 0.30 -26.21 10.17
C SER A 60 1.71 -26.75 9.98
N PRO A 61 2.03 -27.43 8.86
CA PRO A 61 3.38 -27.82 8.50
C PRO A 61 4.34 -26.62 8.29
N TYR A 62 3.80 -25.40 8.27
CA TYR A 62 4.57 -24.15 8.18
C TYR A 62 4.87 -23.50 9.54
N ALA A 63 4.69 -24.23 10.66
CA ALA A 63 4.96 -23.73 12.03
C ALA A 63 6.40 -23.20 12.24
N ASN A 64 7.33 -23.50 11.35
CA ASN A 64 8.73 -23.08 11.41
C ASN A 64 9.08 -21.93 10.47
N VAL A 65 8.13 -21.28 9.81
CA VAL A 65 8.41 -20.08 9.00
C VAL A 65 8.43 -18.86 9.93
N PRO A 66 9.56 -18.14 10.08
CA PRO A 66 9.62 -16.96 10.93
C PRO A 66 8.57 -15.92 10.48
N GLY A 67 7.69 -15.53 11.40
CA GLY A 67 6.63 -14.55 11.12
C GLY A 67 5.24 -15.14 10.82
N LEU A 68 5.09 -16.48 10.82
CA LEU A 68 3.78 -17.13 10.81
C LEU A 68 3.37 -17.43 12.27
N VAL A 69 2.30 -16.81 12.74
CA VAL A 69 1.78 -17.04 14.09
C VAL A 69 0.63 -18.03 14.03
N THR A 70 0.86 -19.23 14.57
CA THR A 70 -0.21 -20.19 14.87
C THR A 70 -0.57 -20.06 16.34
N SER A 71 -1.77 -19.61 16.66
CA SER A 71 -2.24 -19.51 18.02
C SER A 71 -2.65 -20.89 18.55
N GLY A 72 -1.78 -21.53 19.34
CA GLY A 72 -2.12 -22.74 20.09
C GLY A 72 -2.49 -22.42 21.55
N PRO A 73 -3.29 -23.28 22.23
CA PRO A 73 -3.84 -22.99 23.55
C PRO A 73 -2.90 -23.43 24.68
N ASN A 74 -1.69 -22.86 24.82
CA ASN A 74 -0.92 -23.06 26.08
C ASN A 74 0.08 -21.92 26.27
N GLY A 75 -0.29 -20.97 27.11
CA GLY A 75 0.58 -19.95 27.65
C GLY A 75 1.56 -20.53 28.69
N GLY A 76 2.71 -20.99 28.26
CA GLY A 76 3.83 -21.34 29.12
C GLY A 76 4.75 -20.12 29.30
N LYS A 77 4.86 -19.63 30.54
CA LYS A 77 5.86 -18.63 30.93
C LYS A 77 7.27 -19.24 30.82
N HIS A 78 8.13 -18.63 30.02
CA HIS A 78 9.56 -18.94 30.07
C HIS A 78 10.26 -18.02 31.09
N PRO A 79 11.19 -18.57 31.92
CA PRO A 79 11.98 -17.78 32.86
C PRO A 79 13.06 -16.95 32.12
N GLN A 80 13.25 -15.71 32.56
CA GLN A 80 14.36 -14.86 32.16
C GLN A 80 15.64 -15.40 32.82
N GLU A 81 16.61 -15.81 32.02
CA GLU A 81 18.00 -15.95 32.45
C GLU A 81 18.77 -14.68 32.09
N GLU A 82 19.17 -13.93 33.12
CA GLU A 82 20.13 -12.83 33.03
C GLU A 82 21.52 -13.43 32.80
N ALA A 83 22.10 -13.17 31.63
CA ALA A 83 23.53 -13.40 31.37
C ALA A 83 24.22 -12.06 31.29
N THR A 84 24.86 -11.65 32.41
CA THR A 84 25.83 -10.57 32.48
C THR A 84 27.14 -10.95 31.79
N MET A 85 27.41 -10.36 30.62
CA MET A 85 28.76 -10.37 30.05
C MET A 85 29.32 -8.95 29.97
N SER A 86 30.32 -8.68 30.78
CA SER A 86 31.14 -7.48 30.77
C SER A 86 31.98 -7.36 29.49
N LYS A 87 31.86 -6.23 28.78
CA LYS A 87 32.72 -5.88 27.64
C LYS A 87 33.97 -5.12 28.13
N PRO A 88 35.19 -5.42 27.62
CA PRO A 88 36.36 -4.65 27.93
C PRO A 88 36.33 -3.26 27.29
N ARG A 89 36.64 -2.22 28.08
CA ARG A 89 36.75 -0.84 27.63
C ARG A 89 38.12 -0.66 26.94
N TYR A 90 38.11 -0.47 25.62
CA TYR A 90 39.20 0.21 24.93
C TYR A 90 38.84 1.68 24.74
N ALA A 91 39.56 2.56 25.41
CA ALA A 91 39.49 3.99 25.22
C ALA A 91 40.23 4.34 23.92
N ALA A 92 39.53 4.53 22.82
CA ALA A 92 40.08 5.15 21.62
C ALA A 92 40.05 6.67 21.80
N ALA A 93 41.22 7.31 21.71
CA ALA A 93 41.38 8.77 21.73
C ALA A 93 40.52 9.40 20.62
N ARG A 94 39.60 10.28 20.99
CA ARG A 94 38.81 11.07 20.03
C ARG A 94 39.72 12.10 19.36
N VAL A 95 40.02 11.92 18.10
CA VAL A 95 40.49 12.99 17.23
C VAL A 95 39.34 13.98 17.07
N PRO A 96 39.52 15.30 17.27
CA PRO A 96 38.45 16.26 17.05
C PRO A 96 38.01 16.21 15.58
N ALA A 97 36.71 15.98 15.35
CA ALA A 97 36.15 16.04 14.02
C ALA A 97 36.30 17.47 13.47
N ALA A 98 36.98 17.59 12.33
CA ALA A 98 37.04 18.85 11.61
C ALA A 98 35.62 19.34 11.36
N THR A 99 35.30 20.53 11.84
CA THR A 99 34.06 21.23 11.60
C THR A 99 33.87 21.36 10.08
N LYS A 100 32.81 20.75 9.55
CA LYS A 100 32.44 20.93 8.15
C LYS A 100 32.10 22.40 7.92
N PRO A 101 32.64 23.06 6.91
CA PRO A 101 32.32 24.45 6.63
C PRO A 101 30.81 24.58 6.40
N GLU A 102 30.22 25.52 7.12
CA GLU A 102 28.81 25.86 7.04
C GLU A 102 28.61 26.74 5.77
N ILE A 103 27.98 26.22 4.75
CA ILE A 103 27.64 26.99 3.54
C ILE A 103 26.38 27.77 3.91
N GLN A 104 26.51 29.11 3.91
CA GLN A 104 25.36 30.00 4.08
C GLN A 104 24.42 29.86 2.88
N ALA A 105 23.11 29.76 3.14
CA ALA A 105 22.10 29.85 2.10
C ALA A 105 22.17 31.24 1.45
N ILE A 106 22.03 31.27 0.15
CA ILE A 106 22.04 32.54 -0.61
C ILE A 106 20.63 33.11 -0.50
N GLU A 107 20.48 34.13 0.35
CA GLU A 107 19.24 34.89 0.45
C GLU A 107 19.12 35.83 -0.77
N ASP A 108 17.97 35.72 -1.46
CA ASP A 108 17.43 36.62 -2.47
C ASP A 108 18.36 37.17 -3.57
N LEU A 109 18.63 36.34 -4.56
CA LEU A 109 19.00 36.82 -5.88
C LEU A 109 17.72 36.83 -6.74
N GLU A 110 17.08 37.99 -6.88
CA GLU A 110 16.07 38.18 -7.91
C GLU A 110 16.72 37.93 -9.27
N PRO A 111 16.16 37.13 -10.17
CA PRO A 111 16.76 36.84 -11.45
C PRO A 111 16.70 38.08 -12.34
N GLU A 112 17.86 38.57 -12.78
CA GLU A 112 17.91 39.47 -13.95
C GLU A 112 17.71 38.61 -15.21
N ASP A 113 16.71 38.91 -16.02
CA ASP A 113 16.36 38.23 -17.26
C ASP A 113 16.12 36.69 -17.15
N GLY A 114 15.67 36.22 -15.99
CA GLY A 114 15.39 34.79 -15.78
C GLY A 114 16.63 33.91 -15.53
N ILE A 115 17.81 34.52 -15.39
CA ILE A 115 19.08 33.84 -15.08
C ILE A 115 19.50 34.19 -13.66
N ARG A 116 19.75 33.19 -12.85
CA ARG A 116 20.33 33.34 -11.50
C ARG A 116 21.83 33.05 -11.54
N SER A 117 22.64 34.01 -11.12
CA SER A 117 24.10 33.88 -11.06
C SER A 117 24.60 33.71 -9.64
N ILE A 118 25.38 32.67 -9.38
CA ILE A 118 25.93 32.32 -8.07
C ILE A 118 27.43 32.16 -8.20
N THR A 119 28.22 32.86 -7.39
CA THR A 119 29.67 32.62 -7.32
C THR A 119 29.93 31.56 -6.24
N ALA A 120 30.58 30.46 -6.60
CA ALA A 120 30.93 29.40 -5.66
C ALA A 120 31.95 29.95 -4.63
N PRO A 121 31.67 29.93 -3.31
CA PRO A 121 32.60 30.39 -2.31
C PRO A 121 33.80 29.43 -2.17
N PRO A 122 34.92 29.87 -1.63
CA PRO A 122 36.12 29.01 -1.44
C PRO A 122 35.81 27.72 -0.67
N GLU A 123 34.88 27.74 0.26
CA GLU A 123 34.42 26.59 1.06
C GLU A 123 33.72 25.50 0.23
N ALA A 124 33.23 25.85 -0.95
CA ALA A 124 32.65 24.91 -1.90
C ALA A 124 33.72 24.10 -2.66
N ALA A 125 34.99 24.40 -2.49
CA ALA A 125 36.08 23.68 -3.14
C ALA A 125 36.03 22.16 -2.83
N ASN A 126 36.20 21.33 -3.86
CA ASN A 126 36.05 19.87 -3.87
C ASN A 126 34.63 19.34 -3.64
N MET A 127 33.63 20.19 -3.46
CA MET A 127 32.23 19.75 -3.47
C MET A 127 31.78 19.43 -4.91
N ARG A 128 30.86 18.50 -5.01
CA ARG A 128 30.17 18.25 -6.29
C ARG A 128 29.15 19.37 -6.54
N LEU A 129 29.06 19.83 -7.77
CA LEU A 129 28.13 20.88 -8.16
C LEU A 129 26.68 20.58 -7.74
N ASP A 130 26.18 19.36 -8.02
CA ASP A 130 24.82 18.95 -7.64
C ASP A 130 24.58 18.98 -6.12
N ALA A 131 25.60 18.71 -5.33
CA ALA A 131 25.51 18.76 -3.88
C ALA A 131 25.65 20.18 -3.31
N TYR A 132 26.43 21.04 -3.98
CA TYR A 132 26.59 22.43 -3.61
C TYR A 132 25.29 23.19 -3.86
N LEU A 133 24.74 23.14 -5.10
CA LEU A 133 23.51 23.84 -5.46
C LEU A 133 22.31 23.40 -4.58
N ALA A 134 22.20 22.12 -4.27
CA ALA A 134 21.15 21.63 -3.35
C ALA A 134 21.28 22.12 -1.91
N LYS A 135 22.40 22.72 -1.54
CA LYS A 135 22.61 23.38 -0.22
C LYS A 135 22.49 24.88 -0.29
N ALA A 136 22.97 25.48 -1.41
CA ALA A 136 23.04 26.91 -1.57
C ALA A 136 21.68 27.53 -1.94
N ILE A 137 20.81 26.78 -2.62
CA ILE A 137 19.48 27.25 -3.02
C ILE A 137 18.46 26.69 -2.02
N PRO A 138 17.70 27.55 -1.32
CA PRO A 138 16.64 27.11 -0.42
C PRO A 138 15.60 26.25 -1.15
N ASP A 139 15.15 25.19 -0.46
CA ASP A 139 14.04 24.31 -0.87
C ASP A 139 14.21 23.56 -2.21
N ILE A 140 15.38 23.61 -2.86
CA ILE A 140 15.65 22.79 -4.04
C ILE A 140 16.13 21.38 -3.65
N SER A 141 15.52 20.35 -4.25
CA SER A 141 16.01 18.99 -4.07
C SER A 141 17.21 18.70 -4.98
N ARG A 142 18.12 17.82 -4.52
CA ARG A 142 19.27 17.39 -5.35
C ARG A 142 18.84 16.72 -6.67
N ALA A 143 17.69 16.06 -6.68
CA ALA A 143 17.12 15.47 -7.89
C ALA A 143 16.72 16.55 -8.89
N ARG A 144 16.16 17.67 -8.40
CA ARG A 144 15.83 18.83 -9.27
C ARG A 144 17.08 19.50 -9.83
N VAL A 145 18.10 19.71 -8.99
CA VAL A 145 19.40 20.24 -9.47
C VAL A 145 19.97 19.37 -10.62
N THR A 146 19.93 18.05 -10.45
CA THR A 146 20.40 17.12 -11.49
C THR A 146 19.61 17.27 -12.77
N LEU A 147 18.28 17.44 -12.68
CA LEU A 147 17.42 17.65 -13.84
C LEU A 147 17.74 18.97 -14.58
N LEU A 148 17.93 20.07 -13.84
CA LEU A 148 18.34 21.36 -14.44
C LEU A 148 19.67 21.24 -15.20
N ILE A 149 20.63 20.51 -14.62
CA ILE A 149 21.93 20.25 -15.25
C ILE A 149 21.79 19.39 -16.50
N ASP A 150 21.00 18.32 -16.42
CA ASP A 150 20.78 17.39 -17.54
C ASP A 150 20.02 18.05 -18.69
N ASN A 151 19.16 19.03 -18.38
CA ASN A 151 18.46 19.86 -19.39
C ASN A 151 19.31 20.99 -19.96
N GLY A 152 20.58 21.14 -19.53
CA GLY A 152 21.46 22.20 -19.99
C GLY A 152 21.16 23.59 -19.42
N GLN A 153 20.32 23.69 -18.41
CA GLN A 153 19.89 24.93 -17.73
C GLN A 153 20.91 25.45 -16.69
N VAL A 154 22.05 24.79 -16.55
CA VAL A 154 23.11 25.20 -15.61
C VAL A 154 24.44 25.28 -16.36
N THR A 155 25.10 26.41 -16.24
CA THR A 155 26.46 26.59 -16.71
C THR A 155 27.44 26.88 -15.57
N VAL A 156 28.71 26.59 -15.75
CA VAL A 156 29.81 26.94 -14.84
C VAL A 156 30.89 27.64 -15.65
N ASN A 157 31.14 28.90 -15.34
CA ASN A 157 32.02 29.77 -16.15
C ASN A 157 31.65 29.79 -17.65
N ALA A 158 30.35 29.91 -17.94
CA ALA A 158 29.74 29.88 -19.27
C ALA A 158 29.86 28.54 -20.02
N GLU A 159 30.34 27.46 -19.41
CA GLU A 159 30.42 26.12 -19.99
C GLU A 159 29.29 25.23 -19.44
N PRO A 160 28.69 24.33 -20.25
CA PRO A 160 27.64 23.42 -19.77
C PRO A 160 28.09 22.59 -18.56
N ALA A 161 27.29 22.63 -17.53
CA ALA A 161 27.62 21.98 -16.25
C ALA A 161 27.47 20.45 -16.29
N LYS A 162 28.26 19.76 -15.45
CA LYS A 162 28.10 18.33 -15.16
C LYS A 162 27.87 18.14 -13.67
N GLY A 163 26.78 17.47 -13.26
CA GLY A 163 26.38 17.34 -11.86
C GLY A 163 27.44 16.73 -10.96
N LYS A 164 28.29 15.85 -11.49
CA LYS A 164 29.39 15.20 -10.76
C LYS A 164 30.68 16.01 -10.75
N GLN A 165 30.79 17.13 -11.49
CA GLN A 165 32.00 17.96 -11.47
C GLN A 165 32.24 18.54 -10.09
N LYS A 166 33.53 18.66 -9.71
CA LYS A 166 33.92 19.27 -8.45
C LYS A 166 34.23 20.74 -8.67
N LEU A 167 33.71 21.57 -7.80
CA LEU A 167 34.03 22.99 -7.74
C LEU A 167 35.45 23.21 -7.21
N LYS A 168 36.07 24.32 -7.62
CA LYS A 168 37.40 24.76 -7.14
C LYS A 168 37.30 25.93 -6.16
N GLY A 169 36.14 26.61 -6.15
CA GLY A 169 35.90 27.88 -5.48
C GLY A 169 36.20 29.07 -6.41
N GLY A 170 35.27 30.01 -6.46
CA GLY A 170 35.35 31.19 -7.34
C GLY A 170 34.71 31.04 -8.72
N GLU A 171 34.11 29.87 -9.03
CA GLU A 171 33.38 29.70 -10.30
C GLU A 171 32.08 30.49 -10.29
N LEU A 172 31.75 31.09 -11.43
CA LEU A 172 30.44 31.66 -11.72
C LEU A 172 29.51 30.52 -12.20
N ILE A 173 28.44 30.29 -11.47
CA ILE A 173 27.43 29.31 -11.81
C ILE A 173 26.17 30.07 -12.19
N GLU A 174 25.67 29.82 -13.41
CA GLU A 174 24.45 30.45 -13.91
C GLU A 174 23.39 29.38 -14.07
N ILE A 175 22.15 29.70 -13.66
CA ILE A 175 21.00 28.81 -13.72
C ILE A 175 19.90 29.53 -14.49
N GLU A 176 19.57 29.01 -15.66
CA GLU A 176 18.48 29.50 -16.49
C GLU A 176 17.16 28.91 -16.08
N GLY A 177 16.13 29.77 -15.93
CA GLY A 177 14.79 29.37 -15.50
C GLY A 177 14.61 29.28 -13.98
N ASP A 178 13.40 28.91 -13.55
CA ASP A 178 13.07 28.82 -12.14
C ASP A 178 13.65 27.52 -11.52
N PRO A 179 14.60 27.61 -10.57
CA PRO A 179 15.08 26.46 -9.84
C PRO A 179 13.99 25.81 -8.99
N GLN A 180 12.95 26.53 -8.65
CA GLN A 180 11.75 26.03 -8.00
C GLN A 180 10.57 26.07 -8.99
N PRO A 181 10.33 24.98 -9.78
CA PRO A 181 9.12 24.94 -10.56
C PRO A 181 7.93 25.05 -9.62
N GLU A 182 6.83 25.63 -10.12
CA GLU A 182 5.58 25.61 -9.37
C GLU A 182 5.35 24.20 -8.81
N PRO A 183 4.97 24.08 -7.54
CA PRO A 183 4.72 22.77 -6.94
C PRO A 183 3.71 22.03 -7.82
N LEU A 184 4.07 20.82 -8.23
CA LEU A 184 3.19 19.98 -9.04
C LEU A 184 1.85 19.84 -8.32
N ARG A 185 0.79 20.26 -8.99
CA ARG A 185 -0.59 20.10 -8.53
C ARG A 185 -1.28 19.07 -9.40
N ALA A 186 -2.15 18.29 -8.79
CA ALA A 186 -3.04 17.45 -9.57
C ALA A 186 -4.06 18.34 -10.30
N THR A 187 -4.26 18.08 -11.59
CA THR A 187 -5.20 18.81 -12.44
C THR A 187 -6.49 18.01 -12.63
N PRO A 188 -7.68 18.65 -12.69
CA PRO A 188 -8.93 17.96 -12.99
C PRO A 188 -8.90 17.35 -14.40
N GLU A 189 -9.35 16.09 -14.53
CA GLU A 189 -9.52 15.41 -15.82
C GLU A 189 -10.85 14.67 -15.85
N ASP A 190 -11.56 14.76 -16.98
CA ASP A 190 -12.83 14.04 -17.19
C ASP A 190 -12.57 12.56 -17.45
N VAL A 191 -12.35 11.84 -16.34
CA VAL A 191 -12.18 10.39 -16.33
C VAL A 191 -13.37 9.78 -15.59
N PRO A 192 -14.11 8.84 -16.19
CA PRO A 192 -15.28 8.22 -15.56
C PRO A 192 -14.95 7.59 -14.21
N LEU A 193 -15.80 7.82 -13.22
CA LEU A 193 -15.72 7.21 -11.88
C LEU A 193 -17.01 6.44 -11.58
N ASP A 194 -16.86 5.26 -10.99
CA ASP A 194 -17.94 4.50 -10.38
C ASP A 194 -17.98 4.86 -8.88
N ILE A 195 -18.87 5.82 -8.52
CA ILE A 195 -19.04 6.28 -7.15
C ILE A 195 -20.13 5.43 -6.49
N VAL A 196 -19.74 4.55 -5.59
CA VAL A 196 -20.63 3.61 -4.87
C VAL A 196 -21.39 4.28 -3.73
N TYR A 197 -20.75 5.27 -3.09
CA TYR A 197 -21.32 6.04 -1.99
C TYR A 197 -20.78 7.46 -2.01
N GLU A 198 -21.63 8.43 -1.74
CA GLU A 198 -21.23 9.83 -1.58
C GLU A 198 -22.15 10.57 -0.62
N ASP A 199 -21.55 11.41 0.25
CA ASP A 199 -22.25 12.39 1.06
C ASP A 199 -21.42 13.70 1.17
N ASP A 200 -21.73 14.56 2.15
CA ASP A 200 -20.98 15.81 2.36
C ASP A 200 -19.57 15.61 2.89
N ASP A 201 -19.27 14.48 3.50
CA ASP A 201 -18.02 14.19 4.21
C ASP A 201 -17.05 13.34 3.42
N LEU A 202 -17.55 12.32 2.75
CA LEU A 202 -16.72 11.34 2.06
C LEU A 202 -17.38 10.80 0.80
N ALA A 203 -16.57 10.19 -0.05
CA ALA A 203 -17.06 9.35 -1.13
C ALA A 203 -16.33 8.01 -1.11
N VAL A 204 -16.98 6.95 -1.58
CA VAL A 204 -16.37 5.65 -1.84
C VAL A 204 -16.48 5.33 -3.31
N VAL A 205 -15.35 5.07 -3.94
CA VAL A 205 -15.22 4.84 -5.37
C VAL A 205 -14.84 3.38 -5.61
N ASN A 206 -15.48 2.73 -6.56
CA ASN A 206 -15.01 1.46 -7.10
C ASN A 206 -13.96 1.74 -8.19
N LYS A 207 -12.69 1.79 -7.77
CA LYS A 207 -11.59 2.14 -8.66
C LYS A 207 -11.35 1.07 -9.72
N ALA A 208 -11.30 1.47 -10.98
CA ALA A 208 -10.91 0.57 -12.06
C ALA A 208 -9.45 0.09 -11.94
N ALA A 209 -9.18 -1.11 -12.45
CA ALA A 209 -7.80 -1.57 -12.65
C ALA A 209 -7.09 -0.70 -13.72
N GLY A 210 -5.77 -0.61 -13.66
CA GLY A 210 -4.99 0.24 -14.57
C GLY A 210 -4.91 1.72 -14.15
N MET A 211 -5.82 2.21 -13.31
CA MET A 211 -5.82 3.57 -12.79
C MET A 211 -4.92 3.70 -11.56
N MET A 212 -3.97 4.63 -11.57
CA MET A 212 -3.21 5.00 -10.36
C MET A 212 -4.09 5.83 -9.42
N VAL A 213 -3.88 5.69 -8.11
CA VAL A 213 -4.61 6.51 -7.13
C VAL A 213 -4.16 7.97 -7.22
N HIS A 214 -2.86 8.21 -7.23
CA HIS A 214 -2.25 9.53 -7.35
C HIS A 214 -0.88 9.39 -8.00
N ALA A 215 -0.39 10.48 -8.58
CA ALA A 215 0.96 10.53 -9.12
C ALA A 215 2.04 10.43 -8.04
N GLY A 216 3.22 10.01 -8.44
CA GLY A 216 4.45 10.17 -7.67
C GLY A 216 5.04 11.57 -7.87
N ALA A 217 5.84 12.05 -6.91
CA ALA A 217 6.58 13.29 -7.08
C ALA A 217 7.55 13.19 -8.27
N GLY A 218 7.53 14.17 -9.18
CA GLY A 218 8.59 14.38 -10.17
C GLY A 218 8.30 14.00 -11.63
N ASP A 219 7.03 13.75 -12.02
CA ASP A 219 6.73 13.41 -13.40
C ASP A 219 5.33 13.93 -13.80
N GLU A 220 5.31 14.97 -14.65
CA GLU A 220 4.07 15.58 -15.14
C GLU A 220 3.24 14.62 -16.00
N GLU A 221 3.89 13.79 -16.83
CA GLU A 221 3.17 12.82 -17.68
C GLU A 221 2.49 11.73 -16.85
N ARG A 222 3.10 11.32 -15.73
CA ARG A 222 2.49 10.36 -14.79
C ARG A 222 1.42 10.97 -13.89
N ASN A 223 1.23 12.28 -13.97
CA ASN A 223 0.25 13.04 -13.19
C ASN A 223 -1.13 13.07 -13.86
N ARG A 224 -1.33 12.32 -14.94
CA ARG A 224 -2.58 12.25 -15.69
C ARG A 224 -3.28 10.91 -15.53
N GLY A 225 -4.60 10.92 -15.72
CA GLY A 225 -5.45 9.71 -15.67
C GLY A 225 -5.46 9.03 -14.30
N THR A 226 -5.14 9.75 -13.21
CA THR A 226 -5.20 9.18 -11.87
C THR A 226 -6.59 9.34 -11.25
N LEU A 227 -6.88 8.57 -10.20
CA LEU A 227 -8.10 8.74 -9.42
C LEU A 227 -8.23 10.18 -8.90
N VAL A 228 -7.13 10.80 -8.47
CA VAL A 228 -7.13 12.19 -7.99
C VAL A 228 -7.55 13.16 -9.08
N ASN A 229 -7.06 13.01 -10.33
CA ASN A 229 -7.48 13.86 -11.45
C ASN A 229 -8.99 13.75 -11.71
N ALA A 230 -9.52 12.52 -11.70
CA ALA A 230 -10.94 12.26 -11.84
C ALA A 230 -11.76 12.83 -10.66
N LEU A 231 -11.32 12.64 -9.42
CA LEU A 231 -11.98 13.20 -8.23
C LEU A 231 -12.02 14.73 -8.25
N LEU A 232 -10.96 15.38 -8.70
CA LEU A 232 -10.93 16.83 -8.84
C LEU A 232 -11.93 17.33 -9.89
N PHE A 233 -12.15 16.58 -10.96
CA PHE A 233 -13.17 16.92 -11.97
C PHE A 233 -14.58 16.72 -11.44
N HIS A 234 -14.87 15.57 -10.83
CA HIS A 234 -16.23 15.19 -10.39
C HIS A 234 -16.66 15.88 -9.08
N LEU A 235 -15.74 16.03 -8.11
CA LEU A 235 -16.02 16.60 -6.77
C LEU A 235 -15.51 18.04 -6.61
N GLY A 236 -14.69 18.52 -7.55
CA GLY A 236 -14.18 19.87 -7.59
C GLY A 236 -13.38 20.25 -6.35
N LYS A 237 -13.69 21.44 -5.78
CA LYS A 237 -13.02 21.94 -4.58
C LYS A 237 -13.44 21.22 -3.29
N ASN A 238 -14.40 20.32 -3.35
CA ASN A 238 -14.88 19.53 -2.22
C ASN A 238 -14.01 18.31 -1.97
N LEU A 239 -12.68 18.50 -1.86
CA LEU A 239 -11.73 17.48 -1.47
C LEU A 239 -10.78 18.03 -0.42
N SER A 240 -10.51 17.23 0.61
CA SER A 240 -9.57 17.62 1.65
C SER A 240 -8.16 17.85 1.10
N GLN A 241 -7.50 18.89 1.57
CA GLN A 241 -6.13 19.24 1.21
C GLN A 241 -5.07 18.74 2.22
N VAL A 242 -5.47 18.04 3.27
CA VAL A 242 -4.57 17.54 4.35
C VAL A 242 -3.37 16.75 3.82
N SER A 243 -3.55 15.99 2.73
CA SER A 243 -2.48 15.19 2.11
C SER A 243 -1.67 15.95 1.05
N GLY A 244 -1.91 17.27 0.91
CA GLY A 244 -1.22 18.14 -0.05
C GLY A 244 -1.79 18.09 -1.47
N ASP A 245 -1.33 19.02 -2.30
CA ASP A 245 -1.88 19.34 -3.63
C ASP A 245 -1.84 18.19 -4.65
N LEU A 246 -0.99 17.18 -4.43
CA LEU A 246 -0.90 16.00 -5.29
C LEU A 246 -1.84 14.86 -4.87
N ARG A 247 -2.47 14.95 -3.69
CA ARG A 247 -3.26 13.87 -3.10
C ARG A 247 -4.53 14.35 -2.40
N PRO A 248 -5.25 15.34 -2.94
CA PRO A 248 -6.46 15.83 -2.30
C PRO A 248 -7.43 14.67 -2.03
N GLY A 249 -7.97 14.62 -0.81
CA GLY A 249 -8.92 13.61 -0.38
C GLY A 249 -8.37 12.21 -0.10
N ILE A 250 -7.11 11.90 -0.42
CA ILE A 250 -6.58 10.53 -0.36
C ILE A 250 -6.10 10.17 1.05
N VAL A 251 -6.78 9.22 1.70
CA VAL A 251 -6.45 8.69 3.04
C VAL A 251 -5.77 7.32 2.98
N HIS A 252 -5.96 6.56 1.90
CA HIS A 252 -5.28 5.28 1.63
C HIS A 252 -5.12 5.05 0.13
N ARG A 253 -4.55 3.92 -0.25
CA ARG A 253 -4.32 3.62 -1.68
C ARG A 253 -4.53 2.17 -2.03
N LEU A 254 -4.86 1.93 -3.29
CA LEU A 254 -4.78 0.65 -3.99
C LEU A 254 -3.63 0.68 -4.99
N ASP A 255 -3.09 -0.48 -5.33
CA ASP A 255 -2.11 -0.60 -6.41
C ASP A 255 -2.76 -0.26 -7.77
N LYS A 256 -1.95 0.14 -8.77
CA LYS A 256 -2.44 0.51 -10.11
C LYS A 256 -3.36 -0.56 -10.70
N GLN A 257 -2.95 -1.82 -10.62
CA GLN A 257 -3.67 -2.95 -11.20
C GLN A 257 -4.73 -3.58 -10.27
N THR A 258 -4.84 -3.13 -9.03
CA THR A 258 -5.88 -3.57 -8.09
C THR A 258 -7.13 -2.73 -8.29
N SER A 259 -8.26 -3.38 -8.54
CA SER A 259 -9.59 -2.77 -8.63
C SER A 259 -10.30 -2.78 -7.28
N GLY A 260 -11.42 -2.06 -7.17
CA GLY A 260 -12.33 -2.12 -6.04
C GLY A 260 -12.37 -0.88 -5.16
N LEU A 261 -12.93 -1.03 -3.98
CA LEU A 261 -13.36 0.07 -3.12
C LEU A 261 -12.20 0.86 -2.52
N ILE A 262 -12.29 2.18 -2.66
CA ILE A 262 -11.40 3.16 -2.05
C ILE A 262 -12.23 4.31 -1.47
N VAL A 263 -12.01 4.68 -0.19
CA VAL A 263 -12.64 5.82 0.45
C VAL A 263 -11.80 7.06 0.31
N VAL A 264 -12.44 8.19 0.03
CA VAL A 264 -11.84 9.52 -0.10
C VAL A 264 -12.55 10.54 0.80
N ALA A 265 -11.81 11.49 1.33
CA ALA A 265 -12.34 12.51 2.22
C ALA A 265 -12.68 13.79 1.46
N LYS A 266 -13.91 14.30 1.62
CA LYS A 266 -14.36 15.54 0.99
C LYS A 266 -13.99 16.80 1.79
N ASN A 267 -13.67 16.66 3.07
CA ASN A 267 -13.23 17.78 3.92
C ASN A 267 -12.13 17.35 4.90
N ASP A 268 -11.42 18.34 5.46
CA ASP A 268 -10.25 18.11 6.32
C ASP A 268 -10.59 17.46 7.66
N SER A 269 -11.78 17.73 8.22
CA SER A 269 -12.21 17.07 9.46
C SER A 269 -12.37 15.57 9.27
N THR A 270 -13.07 15.19 8.19
CA THR A 270 -13.28 13.80 7.82
C THR A 270 -11.95 13.11 7.46
N HIS A 271 -11.05 13.81 6.76
CA HIS A 271 -9.74 13.29 6.41
C HIS A 271 -8.94 12.86 7.65
N ARG A 272 -8.87 13.74 8.67
CA ARG A 272 -8.16 13.43 9.93
C ARG A 272 -8.77 12.23 10.64
N LYS A 273 -10.10 12.21 10.79
CA LYS A 273 -10.82 11.09 11.42
C LYS A 273 -10.63 9.76 10.67
N LEU A 274 -10.72 9.76 9.33
CA LEU A 274 -10.44 8.56 8.55
C LEU A 274 -8.98 8.12 8.70
N SER A 275 -8.03 9.06 8.69
CA SER A 275 -6.61 8.76 8.91
C SER A 275 -6.36 8.10 10.27
N ASP A 276 -7.00 8.61 11.33
CA ASP A 276 -6.94 8.03 12.68
C ASP A 276 -7.55 6.61 12.68
N MET A 277 -8.71 6.43 12.07
CA MET A 277 -9.34 5.11 11.94
C MET A 277 -8.47 4.11 11.19
N PHE A 278 -7.74 4.54 10.12
CA PHE A 278 -6.75 3.70 9.44
C PHE A 278 -5.56 3.36 10.34
N ALA A 279 -5.06 4.33 11.11
CA ALA A 279 -3.94 4.13 12.03
C ALA A 279 -4.31 3.15 13.16
N GLU A 280 -5.51 3.26 13.69
CA GLU A 280 -6.08 2.44 14.75
C GLU A 280 -6.70 1.13 14.24
N ARG A 281 -6.64 0.87 12.92
CA ARG A 281 -7.15 -0.35 12.27
C ARG A 281 -8.66 -0.57 12.43
N ARG A 282 -9.41 0.50 12.59
CA ARG A 282 -10.88 0.48 12.75
C ARG A 282 -11.68 0.37 11.45
N LEU A 283 -11.00 0.21 10.30
CA LEU A 283 -11.64 -0.11 9.02
C LEU A 283 -11.38 -1.58 8.68
N ARG A 284 -12.44 -2.29 8.34
CA ARG A 284 -12.35 -3.63 7.77
C ARG A 284 -12.26 -3.54 6.25
N LYS A 285 -11.20 -4.10 5.70
CA LYS A 285 -10.91 -4.15 4.26
C LYS A 285 -10.79 -5.60 3.84
N ILE A 286 -11.64 -6.03 2.95
CA ILE A 286 -11.64 -7.38 2.41
C ILE A 286 -11.31 -7.34 0.93
N TYR A 287 -10.42 -8.20 0.55
CA TYR A 287 -10.00 -8.40 -0.84
C TYR A 287 -10.32 -9.81 -1.29
N LEU A 288 -10.68 -9.96 -2.55
CA LEU A 288 -10.70 -11.25 -3.23
C LEU A 288 -9.42 -11.39 -4.04
N ALA A 289 -8.74 -12.51 -3.87
CA ALA A 289 -7.54 -12.85 -4.63
C ALA A 289 -7.63 -14.29 -5.12
N LEU A 290 -7.21 -14.53 -6.37
CA LEU A 290 -6.99 -15.86 -6.89
C LEU A 290 -5.48 -16.12 -6.93
N VAL A 291 -5.03 -17.24 -6.37
CA VAL A 291 -3.63 -17.59 -6.29
C VAL A 291 -3.33 -18.93 -6.96
N HIS A 292 -2.09 -19.12 -7.42
CA HIS A 292 -1.63 -20.38 -8.00
C HIS A 292 -1.46 -21.46 -6.94
N GLY A 293 -1.85 -22.67 -7.27
CA GLY A 293 -1.75 -23.84 -6.40
C GLY A 293 -2.85 -23.93 -5.35
N HIS A 294 -2.85 -25.00 -4.58
CA HIS A 294 -3.77 -25.19 -3.46
C HIS A 294 -3.10 -24.75 -2.15
N ILE A 295 -3.69 -23.78 -1.47
CA ILE A 295 -3.34 -23.52 -0.07
C ILE A 295 -3.99 -24.62 0.76
N GLU A 296 -3.20 -25.35 1.56
CA GLU A 296 -3.69 -26.52 2.31
C GLU A 296 -4.61 -26.10 3.48
N ASP A 297 -4.19 -25.09 4.24
CA ASP A 297 -4.95 -24.59 5.39
C ASP A 297 -6.14 -23.74 4.91
N ASP A 298 -7.32 -23.97 5.50
CA ASP A 298 -8.55 -23.24 5.15
C ASP A 298 -8.47 -21.74 5.51
N GLN A 299 -7.61 -21.38 6.46
CA GLN A 299 -7.39 -19.99 6.88
C GLN A 299 -5.99 -19.82 7.49
N GLY A 300 -5.49 -18.60 7.49
CA GLY A 300 -4.19 -18.30 8.09
C GLY A 300 -3.89 -16.83 8.26
N THR A 301 -2.85 -16.55 9.05
CA THR A 301 -2.37 -15.19 9.30
C THR A 301 -0.91 -15.06 8.91
N ILE A 302 -0.58 -14.05 8.12
CA ILE A 302 0.77 -13.75 7.65
C ILE A 302 1.22 -12.44 8.32
N THR A 303 2.25 -12.51 9.16
CA THR A 303 2.79 -11.36 9.92
C THR A 303 4.19 -10.95 9.47
N LEU A 304 4.58 -11.35 8.27
CA LEU A 304 5.90 -11.07 7.73
C LEU A 304 6.09 -9.58 7.42
N PRO A 305 7.13 -8.92 7.97
CA PRO A 305 7.39 -7.51 7.71
C PRO A 305 7.78 -7.27 6.25
N ILE A 306 7.36 -6.12 5.69
CA ILE A 306 7.57 -5.79 4.28
C ILE A 306 8.56 -4.65 4.15
N SER A 307 9.54 -4.82 3.27
CA SER A 307 10.52 -3.82 2.87
C SER A 307 10.64 -3.73 1.35
N ARG A 308 11.30 -2.66 0.85
CA ARG A 308 11.61 -2.55 -0.58
C ARG A 308 12.73 -3.52 -0.96
N ASP A 309 12.58 -4.22 -2.08
CA ASP A 309 13.64 -5.06 -2.65
C ASP A 309 14.81 -4.15 -3.10
N VAL A 310 16.05 -4.53 -2.74
CA VAL A 310 17.24 -3.74 -3.05
C VAL A 310 17.70 -3.89 -4.50
N ILE A 311 17.41 -5.03 -5.11
CA ILE A 311 17.81 -5.38 -6.48
C ILE A 311 16.74 -4.87 -7.46
N ARG A 312 15.48 -5.19 -7.19
CA ARG A 312 14.32 -4.79 -8.01
C ARG A 312 13.51 -3.71 -7.27
N ARG A 313 13.88 -2.45 -7.41
CA ARG A 313 13.29 -1.32 -6.66
C ARG A 313 11.79 -1.13 -6.84
N THR A 314 11.20 -1.69 -7.89
CA THR A 314 9.74 -1.72 -8.14
C THR A 314 9.01 -2.78 -7.31
N ARG A 315 9.75 -3.71 -6.68
CA ARG A 315 9.23 -4.85 -5.93
C ARG A 315 9.37 -4.63 -4.41
N MET A 316 8.46 -5.23 -3.66
CA MET A 316 8.55 -5.39 -2.20
C MET A 316 8.99 -6.82 -1.85
N THR A 317 9.51 -7.01 -0.63
CA THR A 317 9.98 -8.31 -0.16
C THR A 317 9.75 -8.48 1.34
N THR A 318 9.53 -9.73 1.77
CA THR A 318 9.45 -10.13 3.18
C THR A 318 10.78 -10.70 3.71
N ARG A 319 11.79 -10.85 2.84
CA ARG A 319 13.06 -11.56 3.14
C ARG A 319 14.12 -10.70 3.83
N ARG A 320 13.83 -9.41 4.07
CA ARG A 320 14.82 -8.47 4.59
C ARG A 320 14.49 -8.07 6.03
N MET A 321 15.50 -8.06 6.90
CA MET A 321 15.38 -7.49 8.25
C MET A 321 15.10 -5.97 8.20
N GLY A 322 14.35 -5.45 9.18
CA GLY A 322 14.02 -4.02 9.27
C GLY A 322 12.86 -3.57 8.36
N GLY A 323 12.04 -4.51 7.87
CA GLY A 323 10.78 -4.20 7.17
C GLY A 323 9.74 -3.58 8.11
N ARG A 324 8.73 -2.92 7.52
CA ARG A 324 7.58 -2.41 8.28
C ARG A 324 6.61 -3.54 8.58
N THR A 325 6.10 -3.58 9.80
CA THR A 325 5.07 -4.55 10.22
C THR A 325 3.92 -4.59 9.22
N ALA A 326 3.53 -5.80 8.85
CA ALA A 326 2.42 -6.06 7.94
C ALA A 326 1.66 -7.32 8.41
N VAL A 327 0.33 -7.24 8.42
CA VAL A 327 -0.54 -8.34 8.85
C VAL A 327 -1.64 -8.54 7.83
N SER A 328 -1.76 -9.76 7.32
CA SER A 328 -2.82 -10.22 6.41
C SER A 328 -3.40 -11.52 6.91
N HIS A 329 -4.73 -11.61 6.96
CA HIS A 329 -5.47 -12.82 7.27
C HIS A 329 -6.11 -13.33 5.99
N TYR A 330 -6.03 -14.62 5.72
CA TYR A 330 -6.72 -15.21 4.57
C TYR A 330 -7.68 -16.30 5.00
N THR A 331 -8.74 -16.45 4.24
CA THR A 331 -9.70 -17.55 4.32
C THR A 331 -9.88 -18.13 2.93
N VAL A 332 -9.75 -19.44 2.79
CA VAL A 332 -9.96 -20.14 1.52
C VAL A 332 -11.46 -20.21 1.24
N LEU A 333 -11.87 -19.61 0.12
CA LEU A 333 -13.24 -19.68 -0.36
C LEU A 333 -13.48 -20.91 -1.23
N GLU A 334 -12.48 -21.23 -2.09
CA GLU A 334 -12.58 -22.33 -3.03
C GLU A 334 -11.19 -22.82 -3.46
N ARG A 335 -11.02 -24.13 -3.54
CA ARG A 335 -9.88 -24.77 -4.22
C ARG A 335 -10.37 -25.28 -5.57
N ILE A 336 -9.72 -24.88 -6.64
CA ILE A 336 -10.10 -25.14 -8.02
C ILE A 336 -9.10 -26.16 -8.59
N ASP A 337 -9.60 -27.30 -9.02
CA ASP A 337 -8.91 -28.26 -9.87
C ASP A 337 -9.56 -28.16 -11.27
N GLY A 338 -8.98 -27.34 -12.11
CA GLY A 338 -9.54 -27.04 -13.43
C GLY A 338 -8.63 -27.48 -14.60
N PRO A 339 -9.08 -27.25 -15.83
CA PRO A 339 -8.33 -27.60 -17.03
C PRO A 339 -6.99 -26.85 -17.17
N PHE A 340 -6.77 -25.82 -16.36
CA PHE A 340 -5.55 -25.00 -16.36
C PHE A 340 -4.67 -25.25 -15.12
N GLY A 341 -4.99 -26.26 -14.31
CA GLY A 341 -4.25 -26.65 -13.11
C GLY A 341 -4.95 -26.27 -11.82
N LYS A 342 -4.16 -26.05 -10.78
CA LYS A 342 -4.65 -25.83 -9.41
C LYS A 342 -4.61 -24.36 -9.03
N PHE A 343 -5.71 -23.88 -8.45
CA PHE A 343 -5.82 -22.50 -7.94
C PHE A 343 -6.56 -22.48 -6.62
N THR A 344 -6.40 -21.42 -5.87
CA THR A 344 -7.18 -21.16 -4.67
C THR A 344 -7.74 -19.75 -4.71
N LEU A 345 -9.07 -19.62 -4.61
CA LEU A 345 -9.75 -18.35 -4.39
C LEU A 345 -9.75 -18.08 -2.90
N VAL A 346 -9.22 -16.93 -2.50
CA VAL A 346 -9.12 -16.52 -1.09
C VAL A 346 -9.76 -15.17 -0.85
N GLU A 347 -10.41 -15.05 0.28
CA GLU A 347 -10.71 -13.77 0.93
C GLU A 347 -9.49 -13.35 1.73
N VAL A 348 -9.06 -12.08 1.62
CA VAL A 348 -7.94 -11.56 2.38
C VAL A 348 -8.35 -10.30 3.12
N ARG A 349 -8.32 -10.35 4.44
CA ARG A 349 -8.48 -9.20 5.32
C ARG A 349 -7.11 -8.65 5.70
N ILE A 350 -6.92 -7.36 5.57
CA ILE A 350 -5.65 -6.71 5.92
C ILE A 350 -5.83 -5.72 7.08
N GLU A 351 -4.94 -5.79 8.08
CA GLU A 351 -4.87 -4.80 9.16
C GLU A 351 -3.99 -3.60 8.78
N THR A 352 -2.98 -3.83 7.97
CA THR A 352 -2.04 -2.82 7.50
C THR A 352 -2.16 -2.65 5.99
N GLY A 353 -1.75 -1.50 5.45
CA GLY A 353 -1.81 -1.19 4.02
C GLY A 353 -0.42 -0.89 3.44
N ARG A 354 0.50 -1.88 3.44
CA ARG A 354 1.83 -1.70 2.83
C ARG A 354 1.75 -1.91 1.33
N THR A 355 2.64 -1.25 0.60
CA THR A 355 2.75 -1.42 -0.86
C THR A 355 2.88 -2.89 -1.23
N HIS A 356 2.04 -3.37 -2.15
CA HIS A 356 1.99 -4.76 -2.62
C HIS A 356 1.78 -5.81 -1.52
N GLN A 357 1.19 -5.46 -0.36
CA GLN A 357 1.15 -6.32 0.82
C GLN A 357 0.58 -7.71 0.53
N ILE A 358 -0.64 -7.81 0.01
CA ILE A 358 -1.28 -9.11 -0.28
C ILE A 358 -0.44 -9.90 -1.28
N ARG A 359 0.03 -9.25 -2.32
CA ARG A 359 0.81 -9.85 -3.41
C ARG A 359 2.11 -10.49 -2.91
N VAL A 360 2.87 -9.77 -2.07
CA VAL A 360 4.12 -10.29 -1.51
C VAL A 360 3.88 -11.32 -0.40
N HIS A 361 2.79 -11.19 0.37
CA HIS A 361 2.42 -12.17 1.38
C HIS A 361 1.99 -13.51 0.75
N MET A 362 1.13 -13.49 -0.26
CA MET A 362 0.74 -14.72 -0.97
C MET A 362 1.93 -15.38 -1.66
N GLN A 363 2.81 -14.59 -2.28
CA GLN A 363 4.05 -15.12 -2.85
C GLN A 363 4.97 -15.74 -1.78
N SER A 364 4.99 -15.22 -0.56
CA SER A 364 5.82 -15.77 0.53
C SER A 364 5.33 -17.13 1.02
N LEU A 365 4.06 -17.45 0.83
CA LEU A 365 3.49 -18.79 1.06
C LEU A 365 3.76 -19.75 -0.12
N GLY A 366 4.35 -19.29 -1.22
CA GLY A 366 4.53 -20.09 -2.44
C GLY A 366 3.34 -20.03 -3.41
N HIS A 367 2.34 -19.20 -3.12
CA HIS A 367 1.11 -19.07 -3.88
C HIS A 367 0.97 -17.65 -4.48
N PRO A 368 1.72 -17.30 -5.55
CA PRO A 368 1.62 -15.97 -6.15
C PRO A 368 0.22 -15.71 -6.70
N VAL A 369 -0.23 -14.45 -6.64
CA VAL A 369 -1.51 -14.03 -7.19
C VAL A 369 -1.52 -14.24 -8.70
N VAL A 370 -2.58 -14.81 -9.25
CA VAL A 370 -2.76 -15.05 -10.69
C VAL A 370 -2.59 -13.75 -11.46
N GLY A 371 -1.84 -13.78 -12.57
CA GLY A 371 -1.51 -12.61 -13.41
C GLY A 371 -0.46 -11.66 -12.80
N ASP A 372 0.06 -11.94 -11.61
CA ASP A 372 1.09 -11.11 -10.97
C ASP A 372 2.52 -11.53 -11.35
N THR A 373 2.92 -11.18 -12.57
CA THR A 373 4.24 -11.49 -13.11
C THR A 373 5.39 -10.88 -12.30
N LEU A 374 5.14 -9.75 -11.63
CA LEU A 374 6.14 -9.11 -10.75
C LEU A 374 6.52 -10.02 -9.58
N TYR A 375 5.59 -10.84 -9.09
CA TYR A 375 5.78 -11.76 -7.96
C TYR A 375 5.86 -13.23 -8.37
N GLY A 376 6.08 -13.52 -9.67
CA GLY A 376 6.44 -14.83 -10.16
C GLY A 376 5.26 -15.68 -10.67
N ALA A 377 4.08 -15.10 -10.82
CA ALA A 377 3.02 -15.76 -11.58
C ALA A 377 3.41 -15.83 -13.07
N PRO A 378 3.04 -16.88 -13.80
CA PRO A 378 3.24 -16.97 -15.24
C PRO A 378 2.37 -15.93 -15.96
N HIS A 379 2.87 -15.40 -17.08
CA HIS A 379 2.12 -14.46 -17.92
C HIS A 379 0.93 -15.15 -18.61
N LYS A 380 1.14 -16.39 -19.05
CA LYS A 380 0.14 -17.25 -19.69
C LYS A 380 -0.03 -18.51 -18.86
N ILE A 381 -1.26 -18.91 -18.65
CA ILE A 381 -1.61 -20.13 -17.92
C ILE A 381 -1.97 -21.19 -18.96
N PRO A 382 -1.08 -22.14 -19.26
CA PRO A 382 -1.34 -23.16 -20.25
C PRO A 382 -2.41 -24.13 -19.75
N ALA A 383 -3.23 -24.64 -20.67
CA ALA A 383 -4.11 -25.75 -20.37
C ALA A 383 -3.31 -27.04 -20.11
N VAL A 384 -3.85 -27.91 -19.26
CA VAL A 384 -3.25 -29.20 -18.93
C VAL A 384 -3.27 -30.12 -20.15
N ASP A 385 -4.31 -30.06 -20.96
CA ASP A 385 -4.51 -30.86 -22.17
C ASP A 385 -3.64 -30.45 -23.36
N LYS A 386 -3.00 -29.28 -23.31
CA LYS A 386 -2.14 -28.69 -24.35
C LYS A 386 -2.86 -28.38 -25.70
N PHE A 387 -4.17 -28.54 -25.78
CA PHE A 387 -4.94 -28.27 -27.00
C PHE A 387 -5.79 -27.03 -26.85
N SER A 388 -6.14 -26.65 -25.63
CA SER A 388 -6.90 -25.42 -25.34
C SER A 388 -5.96 -24.22 -25.32
N ASP A 389 -6.50 -23.07 -25.75
CA ASP A 389 -5.76 -21.81 -25.71
C ASP A 389 -5.43 -21.44 -24.25
N PRO A 390 -4.22 -20.88 -24.02
CA PRO A 390 -3.83 -20.46 -22.67
C PRO A 390 -4.72 -19.31 -22.17
N VAL A 391 -5.01 -19.30 -20.88
CA VAL A 391 -5.65 -18.15 -20.23
C VAL A 391 -4.62 -17.07 -19.96
N GLU A 392 -4.92 -15.86 -20.38
CA GLU A 392 -4.08 -14.69 -20.13
C GLU A 392 -4.85 -13.69 -19.26
N LEU A 393 -4.17 -13.16 -18.24
CA LEU A 393 -4.68 -12.07 -17.42
C LEU A 393 -3.60 -10.98 -17.35
N GLU A 394 -3.89 -9.81 -17.91
CA GLU A 394 -2.93 -8.70 -18.02
C GLU A 394 -2.66 -7.97 -16.70
N ARG A 395 -3.35 -8.36 -15.65
CA ARG A 395 -3.23 -7.79 -14.31
C ARG A 395 -3.26 -8.86 -13.21
N ASN A 396 -2.91 -8.48 -11.99
CA ASN A 396 -3.11 -9.37 -10.85
C ASN A 396 -4.62 -9.58 -10.56
N PHE A 397 -4.99 -10.82 -10.24
CA PHE A 397 -6.33 -11.17 -9.78
C PHE A 397 -6.49 -10.74 -8.31
N LEU A 398 -6.65 -9.44 -8.12
CA LEU A 398 -6.80 -8.83 -6.80
C LEU A 398 -7.83 -7.70 -6.87
N HIS A 399 -8.85 -7.77 -6.01
CA HIS A 399 -9.98 -6.86 -5.98
C HIS A 399 -10.33 -6.49 -4.53
N ALA A 400 -10.44 -5.20 -4.22
CA ALA A 400 -10.91 -4.69 -2.93
C ALA A 400 -12.45 -4.79 -2.88
N ALA A 401 -12.95 -5.95 -2.48
CA ALA A 401 -14.34 -6.34 -2.62
C ALA A 401 -15.26 -5.75 -1.54
N GLN A 402 -14.73 -5.49 -0.32
CA GLN A 402 -15.56 -4.97 0.76
C GLN A 402 -14.81 -3.94 1.59
N LEU A 403 -15.52 -2.89 1.99
CA LEU A 403 -15.05 -1.86 2.88
C LEU A 403 -16.11 -1.59 3.94
N GLU A 404 -15.74 -1.75 5.23
CA GLU A 404 -16.64 -1.57 6.35
C GLU A 404 -16.00 -0.65 7.39
N PHE A 405 -16.76 0.35 7.85
CA PHE A 405 -16.33 1.31 8.87
C PHE A 405 -17.50 2.12 9.44
N LEU A 406 -17.27 2.78 10.57
CA LEU A 406 -18.21 3.76 11.10
C LEU A 406 -18.00 5.12 10.42
N HIS A 407 -19.08 5.72 9.93
CA HIS A 407 -19.01 7.04 9.31
C HIS A 407 -18.43 8.08 10.28
N PRO A 408 -17.40 8.87 9.90
CA PRO A 408 -16.65 9.73 10.82
C PRO A 408 -17.49 10.78 11.57
N ARG A 409 -18.59 11.27 10.96
CA ARG A 409 -19.48 12.27 11.57
C ARG A 409 -20.71 11.62 12.19
N THR A 410 -21.46 10.83 11.42
CA THR A 410 -22.77 10.32 11.81
C THR A 410 -22.70 9.07 12.68
N LYS A 411 -21.53 8.39 12.72
CA LYS A 411 -21.32 7.11 13.40
C LYS A 411 -22.18 5.96 12.88
N GLN A 412 -22.86 6.19 11.78
CA GLN A 412 -23.56 5.12 11.07
C GLN A 412 -22.55 4.12 10.51
N ARG A 413 -22.81 2.83 10.66
CA ARG A 413 -22.03 1.78 10.03
C ARG A 413 -22.26 1.80 8.52
N LEU A 414 -21.19 1.97 7.78
CA LEU A 414 -21.15 1.80 6.33
C LEU A 414 -20.52 0.44 6.02
N GLU A 415 -21.25 -0.36 5.26
CA GLU A 415 -20.80 -1.66 4.75
C GLU A 415 -21.05 -1.65 3.25
N LEU A 416 -19.97 -1.58 2.48
CA LEU A 416 -20.00 -1.39 1.04
C LEU A 416 -19.31 -2.56 0.37
N ASP A 417 -19.95 -3.10 -0.65
CA ASP A 417 -19.48 -4.24 -1.41
C ASP A 417 -19.29 -3.84 -2.89
N SER A 418 -18.33 -4.50 -3.54
CA SER A 418 -18.11 -4.41 -4.98
C SER A 418 -17.91 -5.82 -5.53
N ASP A 419 -18.67 -6.18 -6.54
CA ASP A 419 -18.55 -7.46 -7.24
C ASP A 419 -17.23 -7.55 -8.01
N LEU A 420 -16.80 -8.78 -8.29
CA LEU A 420 -15.65 -8.99 -9.16
C LEU A 420 -15.91 -8.35 -10.53
N PRO A 421 -14.97 -7.54 -11.04
CA PRO A 421 -15.05 -7.01 -12.38
C PRO A 421 -15.20 -8.12 -13.43
N PRO A 422 -15.90 -7.86 -14.55
CA PRO A 422 -16.23 -8.88 -15.54
C PRO A 422 -15.02 -9.71 -16.02
N GLU A 423 -13.87 -9.08 -16.23
CA GLU A 423 -12.65 -9.76 -16.66
C GLU A 423 -12.12 -10.75 -15.61
N LEU A 424 -12.21 -10.43 -14.31
CA LEU A 424 -11.83 -11.36 -13.25
C LEU A 424 -12.86 -12.48 -13.10
N ALA A 425 -14.15 -12.16 -13.20
CA ALA A 425 -15.22 -13.15 -13.14
C ALA A 425 -15.09 -14.15 -14.29
N THR A 426 -14.85 -13.66 -15.52
CA THR A 426 -14.63 -14.49 -16.71
C THR A 426 -13.40 -15.38 -16.55
N THR A 427 -12.27 -14.80 -16.11
CA THR A 427 -11.04 -15.57 -15.85
C THR A 427 -11.30 -16.68 -14.82
N LEU A 428 -12.03 -16.39 -13.75
CA LEU A 428 -12.37 -17.38 -12.72
C LEU A 428 -13.22 -18.53 -13.29
N GLN A 429 -14.19 -18.24 -14.15
CA GLN A 429 -15.01 -19.24 -14.82
C GLN A 429 -14.17 -20.11 -15.77
N GLN A 430 -13.32 -19.50 -16.60
CA GLN A 430 -12.41 -20.23 -17.48
C GLN A 430 -11.51 -21.20 -16.71
N LEU A 431 -10.91 -20.74 -15.62
CA LEU A 431 -10.02 -21.57 -14.80
C LEU A 431 -10.77 -22.69 -14.05
N ARG A 432 -12.07 -22.55 -13.81
CA ARG A 432 -12.94 -23.62 -13.31
C ARG A 432 -13.30 -24.66 -14.37
N GLY A 433 -13.17 -24.31 -15.67
CA GLY A 433 -13.63 -25.16 -16.79
C GLY A 433 -15.15 -25.07 -17.01
N ALA A 434 -15.74 -23.92 -16.68
CA ALA A 434 -17.18 -23.66 -16.80
C ALA A 434 -17.47 -22.69 -17.95
#